data_20dd368054736d9929a5415f6cce7fe5
#
_entry.id   20dd368054736d9929a5415f6cce7fe5
#
_cell.length_a   1.000
_cell.length_b   1.000
_cell.length_c   1.000
_cell.angle_alpha   90.00
_cell.angle_beta   90.00
_cell.angle_gamma   90.00
#
_symmetry.space_group_name_H-M   'P 1'
#
loop_
_entity.id
_entity.type
_entity.pdbx_description
1 polymer ?
#
loop_
_entity_poly.entity_id
_entity_poly.type
_entity_poly.pdbx_seq_one_letter_code
_entity_poly.pdbx_strand_id
1 'polypeptide(L)'
;MRTQSLMWAIIVCCLFLQNLHAQDNVSVYEPQLPILIERHDNVLFNLRIDAKGNKTLSEVKLFFREGVKLDEIASVKLYYSGTEGAGRKGLHYAPNLDYIANRLPGNTLVANPSYSILKSEVASPKNQVTFKTNQKLFPGVNYFWVSLRMKPNASVRSKISAEIIDVKLDGKSVALEQVNKQDAHYLGIGVRHSGDDGVESYRIPGLVTTNAGTLLGVYDVRHNNSADLQEYVEIGLSRSTDGGQTWEKMRIPMSFGEYGGLPKAQNGCGDPAILVDKQTGTIWIVAAWTHGMGWNRAWTNSMPGMDKEHTAQLVMVKSEDDGRTWSEPINVTEQMKDPSWYFFFQGPGRGITMDDGTLVFASQYIGKDKIPNAGIMYSKDHGKTWKVSKHARTNTTESQVVEIAPGVLMLNMRDNRGGSRAVSTTTDMGETWKEHESSRTALPESICMASLIHVKAKDNVLGKDILLFSNPNTTEGRHSMTIKASLDGGYTWLPENQLLVDSGSSWGYSCLSMIDQETVGILYEGSVAHMTFQAINLKDIIKKIEP
;
A
#
# COMPACT_ATOMS: atom_id res chain seq x y z
N MET A 1 -48.78 -46.77 34.91
CA MET A 1 -49.11 -45.86 33.82
C MET A 1 -48.19 -44.62 33.66
N ARG A 2 -47.24 -44.36 34.54
CA ARG A 2 -46.32 -43.20 34.42
C ARG A 2 -44.97 -43.45 33.69
N THR A 3 -44.61 -44.72 33.45
CA THR A 3 -43.34 -45.09 32.84
C THR A 3 -43.39 -45.19 31.31
N GLN A 4 -44.55 -45.39 30.73
CA GLN A 4 -44.69 -45.49 29.26
C GLN A 4 -44.74 -44.12 28.56
N SER A 5 -45.25 -43.07 29.24
CA SER A 5 -45.30 -41.72 28.68
C SER A 5 -43.92 -41.06 28.59
N LEU A 6 -42.96 -41.43 29.46
CA LEU A 6 -41.59 -40.87 29.42
C LEU A 6 -40.75 -41.49 28.31
N MET A 7 -40.98 -42.75 27.91
CA MET A 7 -40.28 -43.41 26.82
C MET A 7 -40.68 -42.87 25.43
N TRP A 8 -41.98 -42.50 25.28
CA TRP A 8 -42.44 -41.87 24.03
C TRP A 8 -41.91 -40.44 23.84
N ALA A 9 -41.78 -39.66 24.90
CA ALA A 9 -41.23 -38.31 24.85
C ALA A 9 -39.73 -38.31 24.49
N ILE A 10 -38.98 -39.30 24.98
CA ILE A 10 -37.54 -39.42 24.67
C ILE A 10 -37.34 -39.92 23.21
N ILE A 11 -38.17 -40.83 22.70
CA ILE A 11 -38.09 -41.31 21.32
C ILE A 11 -38.49 -40.21 20.32
N VAL A 12 -39.49 -39.37 20.64
CA VAL A 12 -39.88 -38.23 19.79
C VAL A 12 -38.83 -37.14 19.82
N CYS A 13 -38.20 -36.84 20.97
CA CYS A 13 -37.06 -35.91 21.04
C CYS A 13 -35.81 -36.44 20.30
N CYS A 14 -35.52 -37.74 20.37
CA CYS A 14 -34.41 -38.33 19.60
C CYS A 14 -34.68 -38.36 18.09
N LEU A 15 -35.93 -38.46 17.65
CA LEU A 15 -36.29 -38.38 16.23
C LEU A 15 -36.26 -36.93 15.69
N PHE A 16 -36.48 -35.94 16.52
CA PHE A 16 -36.29 -34.53 16.15
C PHE A 16 -34.83 -34.07 16.16
N LEU A 17 -33.96 -34.74 16.92
CA LEU A 17 -32.51 -34.47 16.94
C LEU A 17 -31.74 -35.17 15.80
N GLN A 18 -32.35 -36.14 15.11
CA GLN A 18 -31.70 -36.83 14.00
C GLN A 18 -31.85 -36.17 12.63
N ASN A 19 -32.53 -35.01 12.53
CA ASN A 19 -32.69 -34.28 11.27
C ASN A 19 -31.93 -32.95 11.20
N LEU A 20 -30.94 -32.72 12.04
CA LEU A 20 -29.88 -31.78 11.73
C LEU A 20 -28.95 -32.43 10.69
N HIS A 21 -29.48 -32.68 9.50
CA HIS A 21 -28.63 -32.98 8.35
C HIS A 21 -27.67 -31.83 8.23
N ALA A 22 -26.40 -32.10 8.47
CA ALA A 22 -25.37 -31.12 8.18
C ALA A 22 -25.52 -30.72 6.71
N GLN A 23 -25.98 -29.47 6.49
CA GLN A 23 -26.26 -28.92 5.17
C GLN A 23 -24.94 -28.57 4.49
N ASP A 24 -24.87 -28.76 3.17
CA ASP A 24 -23.74 -28.23 2.40
C ASP A 24 -23.65 -26.72 2.62
N ASN A 25 -22.45 -26.22 2.88
CA ASN A 25 -22.22 -24.78 3.11
C ASN A 25 -21.24 -24.23 2.09
N VAL A 26 -21.55 -23.04 1.57
CA VAL A 26 -20.70 -22.28 0.65
C VAL A 26 -20.43 -20.90 1.23
N SER A 27 -19.19 -20.69 1.67
CA SER A 27 -18.73 -19.36 2.09
C SER A 27 -18.02 -18.67 0.92
N VAL A 28 -18.42 -17.45 0.63
CA VAL A 28 -17.84 -16.59 -0.42
C VAL A 28 -17.07 -15.48 0.25
N TYR A 29 -15.76 -15.44 0.00
CA TYR A 29 -14.83 -14.43 0.51
C TYR A 29 -14.48 -13.47 -0.61
N GLU A 30 -14.61 -12.16 -0.35
CA GLU A 30 -14.27 -11.08 -1.27
C GLU A 30 -13.09 -10.28 -0.69
N PRO A 31 -11.82 -10.67 -0.98
CA PRO A 31 -10.67 -9.95 -0.49
C PRO A 31 -10.54 -8.62 -1.21
N GLN A 32 -10.34 -7.52 -0.50
CA GLN A 32 -10.04 -6.23 -1.12
C GLN A 32 -8.59 -6.22 -1.61
N LEU A 33 -8.38 -6.61 -2.86
CA LEU A 33 -7.07 -6.59 -3.52
C LEU A 33 -7.15 -5.69 -4.76
N PRO A 34 -6.05 -5.03 -5.14
CA PRO A 34 -6.01 -4.27 -6.39
C PRO A 34 -6.15 -5.22 -7.58
N ILE A 35 -6.91 -4.79 -8.59
CA ILE A 35 -7.00 -5.48 -9.88
C ILE A 35 -5.93 -4.90 -10.81
N LEU A 36 -4.82 -5.61 -10.98
CA LEU A 36 -3.74 -5.13 -11.86
C LEU A 36 -4.07 -5.39 -13.33
N ILE A 37 -4.01 -4.33 -14.13
CA ILE A 37 -4.43 -4.36 -15.55
C ILE A 37 -3.55 -5.32 -16.36
N GLU A 38 -2.26 -5.34 -16.11
CA GLU A 38 -1.28 -6.17 -16.80
C GLU A 38 -1.33 -7.65 -16.38
N ARG A 39 -2.00 -7.96 -15.27
CA ARG A 39 -2.00 -9.30 -14.69
C ARG A 39 -3.02 -10.21 -15.36
N HIS A 40 -2.62 -11.45 -15.68
CA HIS A 40 -3.48 -12.44 -16.31
C HIS A 40 -4.57 -13.00 -15.41
N ASP A 41 -4.33 -13.02 -14.10
CA ASP A 41 -5.22 -13.58 -13.10
C ASP A 41 -5.22 -12.70 -11.85
N ASN A 42 -6.32 -11.99 -11.61
CA ASN A 42 -6.56 -11.20 -10.42
C ASN A 42 -7.65 -11.87 -9.59
N VAL A 43 -7.45 -11.99 -8.29
CA VAL A 43 -8.44 -12.60 -7.39
C VAL A 43 -9.63 -11.66 -7.22
N LEU A 44 -10.82 -12.16 -7.51
CA LEU A 44 -12.08 -11.44 -7.27
C LEU A 44 -12.84 -12.06 -6.10
N PHE A 45 -13.02 -13.39 -6.12
CA PHE A 45 -13.67 -14.14 -5.05
C PHE A 45 -12.93 -15.42 -4.75
N ASN A 46 -12.96 -15.81 -3.48
CA ASN A 46 -12.63 -17.15 -3.03
C ASN A 46 -13.90 -17.85 -2.55
N LEU A 47 -14.07 -19.13 -2.88
CA LEU A 47 -15.19 -19.93 -2.42
C LEU A 47 -14.69 -21.12 -1.63
N ARG A 48 -15.24 -21.30 -0.43
CA ARG A 48 -15.04 -22.46 0.41
C ARG A 48 -16.34 -23.27 0.42
N ILE A 49 -16.29 -24.49 -0.12
CA ILE A 49 -17.44 -25.40 -0.20
C ILE A 49 -17.21 -26.56 0.76
N ASP A 50 -17.98 -26.64 1.83
CA ASP A 50 -17.98 -27.77 2.76
C ASP A 50 -19.04 -28.78 2.34
N ALA A 51 -18.63 -29.77 1.55
CA ALA A 51 -19.51 -30.79 0.97
C ALA A 51 -19.79 -31.92 1.95
N LYS A 52 -21.06 -32.19 2.24
CA LYS A 52 -21.52 -33.31 3.08
C LYS A 52 -21.70 -34.59 2.26
N GLY A 53 -20.58 -35.17 1.84
CA GLY A 53 -20.52 -36.35 0.99
C GLY A 53 -20.03 -36.04 -0.42
N ASN A 54 -20.15 -37.05 -1.29
CA ASN A 54 -19.75 -36.90 -2.70
C ASN A 54 -20.75 -36.02 -3.45
N LYS A 55 -20.30 -34.82 -3.82
CA LYS A 55 -21.09 -33.83 -4.55
C LYS A 55 -20.41 -33.48 -5.87
N THR A 56 -21.13 -32.78 -6.72
CA THR A 56 -20.59 -32.22 -7.96
C THR A 56 -20.92 -30.72 -7.99
N LEU A 57 -19.89 -29.87 -8.03
CA LEU A 57 -20.11 -28.47 -8.38
C LEU A 57 -20.50 -28.42 -9.86
N SER A 58 -21.72 -28.01 -10.14
CA SER A 58 -22.28 -27.96 -11.49
C SER A 58 -22.33 -26.54 -12.07
N GLU A 59 -22.52 -25.54 -11.22
CA GLU A 59 -22.68 -24.16 -11.69
C GLU A 59 -22.27 -23.17 -10.61
N VAL A 60 -21.59 -22.05 -11.03
CA VAL A 60 -21.38 -20.84 -10.24
C VAL A 60 -21.84 -19.66 -11.08
N LYS A 61 -22.65 -18.76 -10.51
CA LYS A 61 -23.10 -17.54 -11.18
C LYS A 61 -22.51 -16.30 -10.53
N LEU A 62 -21.91 -15.46 -11.36
CA LEU A 62 -21.40 -14.15 -11.04
C LEU A 62 -22.28 -13.09 -11.68
N PHE A 63 -22.50 -11.98 -10.98
CA PHE A 63 -23.19 -10.81 -11.50
C PHE A 63 -22.31 -9.57 -11.29
N PHE A 64 -22.07 -8.81 -12.37
CA PHE A 64 -21.45 -7.50 -12.32
C PHE A 64 -22.52 -6.43 -12.07
N ARG A 65 -22.29 -5.59 -11.07
CA ARG A 65 -23.22 -4.51 -10.71
C ARG A 65 -23.18 -3.37 -11.74
N GLU A 66 -24.17 -2.52 -11.67
CA GLU A 66 -24.26 -1.33 -12.52
C GLU A 66 -23.02 -0.42 -12.39
N GLY A 67 -22.59 0.18 -13.49
CA GLY A 67 -21.42 1.05 -13.55
C GLY A 67 -20.10 0.34 -13.89
N VAL A 68 -20.06 -1.00 -13.90
CA VAL A 68 -18.87 -1.75 -14.35
C VAL A 68 -18.75 -1.67 -15.87
N LYS A 69 -17.58 -1.27 -16.36
CA LYS A 69 -17.28 -1.23 -17.80
C LYS A 69 -16.90 -2.62 -18.30
N LEU A 70 -17.90 -3.40 -18.72
CA LEU A 70 -17.71 -4.79 -19.15
C LEU A 70 -16.85 -4.91 -20.41
N ASP A 71 -16.82 -3.89 -21.25
CA ASP A 71 -15.97 -3.81 -22.44
C ASP A 71 -14.47 -3.71 -22.11
N GLU A 72 -14.11 -3.34 -20.88
CA GLU A 72 -12.73 -3.36 -20.37
C GLU A 72 -12.31 -4.74 -19.84
N ILE A 73 -13.23 -5.69 -19.65
CA ILE A 73 -12.94 -7.02 -19.13
C ILE A 73 -12.60 -7.97 -20.29
N ALA A 74 -11.44 -8.64 -20.18
CA ALA A 74 -11.04 -9.65 -21.16
C ALA A 74 -11.68 -11.00 -20.89
N SER A 75 -11.59 -11.50 -19.66
CA SER A 75 -12.22 -12.76 -19.25
C SER A 75 -12.41 -12.87 -17.74
N VAL A 76 -13.31 -13.77 -17.36
CA VAL A 76 -13.48 -14.26 -15.98
C VAL A 76 -13.28 -15.76 -15.96
N LYS A 77 -12.61 -16.26 -14.94
CA LYS A 77 -12.26 -17.68 -14.85
C LYS A 77 -12.66 -18.25 -13.49
N LEU A 78 -13.05 -19.51 -13.47
CA LEU A 78 -13.26 -20.28 -12.25
C LEU A 78 -12.16 -21.34 -12.13
N TYR A 79 -11.45 -21.33 -11.02
CA TYR A 79 -10.40 -22.30 -10.69
C TYR A 79 -10.79 -23.16 -9.51
N TYR A 80 -10.31 -24.42 -9.52
CA TYR A 80 -10.36 -25.34 -8.39
C TYR A 80 -8.97 -25.54 -7.80
N SER A 81 -8.80 -25.26 -6.50
CA SER A 81 -7.52 -25.34 -5.80
C SER A 81 -7.33 -26.59 -4.95
N GLY A 82 -8.33 -27.49 -4.92
CA GLY A 82 -8.23 -28.75 -4.17
C GLY A 82 -8.98 -28.73 -2.85
N THR A 83 -8.56 -29.61 -1.94
CA THR A 83 -9.25 -29.87 -0.66
C THR A 83 -8.34 -29.62 0.53
N GLU A 84 -8.95 -29.37 1.69
CA GLU A 84 -8.29 -29.46 2.99
C GLU A 84 -8.17 -30.94 3.40
N GLY A 85 -6.97 -31.47 3.53
CA GLY A 85 -6.78 -32.87 3.88
C GLY A 85 -5.46 -33.19 4.57
N ALA A 86 -5.47 -34.18 5.47
CA ALA A 86 -4.26 -34.66 6.10
C ALA A 86 -3.26 -35.16 5.03
N GLY A 87 -2.05 -34.65 5.03
CA GLY A 87 -1.00 -34.99 4.06
C GLY A 87 -0.95 -34.16 2.79
N ARG A 88 -1.91 -33.25 2.57
CA ARG A 88 -1.93 -32.30 1.41
C ARG A 88 -1.58 -30.87 1.81
N LYS A 89 -0.70 -30.69 2.75
CA LYS A 89 -0.27 -29.38 3.25
C LYS A 89 0.28 -28.43 2.18
N GLY A 90 0.63 -28.93 1.00
CA GLY A 90 1.16 -28.13 -0.10
C GLY A 90 0.12 -27.61 -1.10
N LEU A 91 -1.12 -28.11 -1.09
CA LEU A 91 -2.15 -27.67 -2.05
C LEU A 91 -2.87 -26.39 -1.61
N HIS A 92 -2.74 -26.03 -0.33
CA HIS A 92 -3.35 -24.84 0.24
C HIS A 92 -2.44 -23.63 0.18
N TYR A 93 -1.19 -23.86 -0.15
CA TYR A 93 -0.19 -22.83 -0.30
C TYR A 93 0.20 -22.76 -1.75
N ALA A 94 -0.19 -21.71 -2.40
CA ALA A 94 0.64 -21.19 -3.44
C ALA A 94 1.91 -20.71 -2.73
N PRO A 95 3.04 -21.41 -2.85
CA PRO A 95 4.29 -20.77 -2.50
C PRO A 95 4.41 -19.59 -3.46
N ASN A 96 4.34 -18.40 -2.91
CA ASN A 96 4.66 -17.17 -3.64
C ASN A 96 3.78 -16.82 -4.84
N LEU A 97 2.52 -16.58 -4.59
CA LEU A 97 1.91 -15.44 -5.25
C LEU A 97 2.31 -14.19 -4.47
N ASP A 98 3.52 -13.99 -4.23
CA ASP A 98 4.07 -13.08 -3.29
C ASP A 98 3.92 -13.56 -1.84
N TYR A 99 5.01 -13.61 -1.13
CA TYR A 99 5.17 -13.78 0.32
C TYR A 99 4.10 -13.02 1.14
N ILE A 100 3.43 -12.10 0.53
CA ILE A 100 2.53 -11.11 1.06
C ILE A 100 1.06 -11.54 0.94
N ALA A 101 0.64 -12.14 -0.15
CA ALA A 101 -0.74 -12.60 -0.35
C ALA A 101 -1.14 -13.77 0.57
N ASN A 102 -0.17 -14.43 1.19
CA ASN A 102 -0.39 -15.56 2.10
C ASN A 102 -0.89 -15.18 3.49
N ARG A 103 -1.02 -13.89 3.80
CA ARG A 103 -1.43 -13.41 5.12
C ARG A 103 -2.75 -12.64 5.11
N LEU A 104 -3.66 -12.97 4.21
CA LEU A 104 -5.01 -12.44 4.30
C LEU A 104 -5.64 -12.80 5.64
N PRO A 105 -6.21 -11.84 6.38
CA PRO A 105 -6.96 -12.14 7.59
C PRO A 105 -8.07 -13.15 7.29
N GLY A 106 -8.16 -14.22 8.08
CA GLY A 106 -9.11 -15.31 7.82
C GLY A 106 -8.63 -16.33 6.79
N ASN A 107 -7.35 -16.30 6.50
CA ASN A 107 -6.58 -17.17 5.63
C ASN A 107 -7.16 -18.54 5.40
N THR A 108 -7.39 -18.85 4.13
CA THR A 108 -7.32 -20.24 3.72
C THR A 108 -7.21 -20.43 2.22
N LEU A 109 -7.25 -19.38 1.43
CA LEU A 109 -7.42 -19.58 0.00
C LEU A 109 -6.37 -18.85 -0.79
N VAL A 110 -5.45 -19.62 -1.23
CA VAL A 110 -4.44 -19.15 -2.14
C VAL A 110 -4.93 -19.34 -3.56
N ALA A 111 -5.27 -18.24 -4.17
CA ALA A 111 -5.57 -18.16 -5.57
C ALA A 111 -4.25 -18.13 -6.36
N ASN A 112 -3.77 -19.32 -6.78
CA ASN A 112 -2.60 -19.42 -7.63
C ASN A 112 -2.91 -20.29 -8.84
N PRO A 113 -2.86 -19.72 -10.07
CA PRO A 113 -3.13 -20.46 -11.29
C PRO A 113 -2.18 -21.66 -11.47
N SER A 114 -0.93 -21.57 -11.00
CA SER A 114 0.05 -22.68 -11.09
C SER A 114 -0.30 -23.90 -10.24
N TYR A 115 -1.10 -23.71 -9.18
CA TYR A 115 -1.54 -24.79 -8.27
C TYR A 115 -3.04 -25.03 -8.31
N SER A 116 -3.73 -24.45 -9.29
CA SER A 116 -5.18 -24.58 -9.46
C SER A 116 -5.51 -25.13 -10.83
N ILE A 117 -6.65 -25.80 -10.94
CA ILE A 117 -7.15 -26.35 -12.19
C ILE A 117 -8.22 -25.43 -12.74
N LEU A 118 -8.01 -24.87 -13.93
CA LEU A 118 -9.03 -24.08 -14.62
C LEU A 118 -10.25 -24.98 -14.92
N LYS A 119 -11.42 -24.54 -14.47
CA LYS A 119 -12.69 -25.25 -14.65
C LYS A 119 -13.57 -24.63 -15.70
N SER A 120 -13.59 -23.32 -15.80
CA SER A 120 -14.40 -22.59 -16.75
C SER A 120 -13.79 -21.22 -17.01
N GLU A 121 -13.85 -20.75 -18.25
CA GLU A 121 -13.48 -19.39 -18.65
C GLU A 121 -14.60 -18.79 -19.54
N VAL A 122 -14.94 -17.53 -19.28
CA VAL A 122 -15.91 -16.77 -20.07
C VAL A 122 -15.19 -15.51 -20.58
N ALA A 123 -14.92 -15.47 -21.86
CA ALA A 123 -14.35 -14.31 -22.54
C ALA A 123 -15.40 -13.24 -22.79
N SER A 124 -15.01 -11.96 -22.69
CA SER A 124 -15.87 -10.80 -22.93
C SER A 124 -17.23 -10.95 -22.21
N PRO A 125 -17.22 -10.99 -20.87
CA PRO A 125 -18.41 -11.32 -20.08
C PRO A 125 -19.51 -10.29 -20.26
N LYS A 126 -20.76 -10.74 -20.06
CA LYS A 126 -21.94 -9.89 -19.87
C LYS A 126 -22.15 -9.64 -18.37
N ASN A 127 -23.17 -8.84 -18.03
CA ASN A 127 -23.50 -8.54 -16.61
C ASN A 127 -23.64 -9.80 -15.77
N GLN A 128 -24.26 -10.86 -16.32
CA GLN A 128 -24.33 -12.16 -15.66
C GLN A 128 -23.41 -13.15 -16.37
N VAL A 129 -22.54 -13.80 -15.59
CA VAL A 129 -21.63 -14.86 -16.01
C VAL A 129 -22.06 -16.16 -15.36
N THR A 130 -22.12 -17.23 -16.13
CA THR A 130 -22.41 -18.57 -15.64
C THR A 130 -21.24 -19.48 -15.95
N PHE A 131 -20.55 -19.93 -14.90
CA PHE A 131 -19.53 -20.97 -14.98
C PHE A 131 -20.21 -22.32 -14.87
N LYS A 132 -20.21 -23.09 -15.95
CA LYS A 132 -20.65 -24.48 -15.95
C LYS A 132 -19.45 -25.39 -15.72
N THR A 133 -19.57 -26.35 -14.83
CA THR A 133 -18.50 -27.29 -14.49
C THR A 133 -19.08 -28.66 -14.13
N ASN A 134 -18.23 -29.66 -14.09
CA ASN A 134 -18.56 -31.00 -13.61
C ASN A 134 -17.47 -31.42 -12.60
N GLN A 135 -17.14 -30.50 -11.66
CA GLN A 135 -16.11 -30.77 -10.68
C GLN A 135 -16.64 -31.64 -9.56
N LYS A 136 -16.13 -32.86 -9.47
CA LYS A 136 -16.37 -33.73 -8.32
C LYS A 136 -15.75 -33.14 -7.07
N LEU A 137 -16.52 -33.03 -6.01
CA LEU A 137 -16.09 -32.58 -4.69
C LEU A 137 -15.81 -33.78 -3.82
N PHE A 138 -14.83 -33.65 -2.98
CA PHE A 138 -14.56 -34.61 -1.92
C PHE A 138 -15.40 -34.24 -0.68
N PRO A 139 -15.80 -35.21 0.14
CA PRO A 139 -16.40 -34.91 1.44
C PRO A 139 -15.51 -33.99 2.26
N GLY A 140 -16.09 -32.94 2.87
CA GLY A 140 -15.38 -31.89 3.58
C GLY A 140 -15.10 -30.67 2.69
N VAL A 141 -14.06 -29.90 3.04
CA VAL A 141 -13.79 -28.60 2.45
C VAL A 141 -13.10 -28.70 1.09
N ASN A 142 -13.67 -28.01 0.12
CA ASN A 142 -13.14 -27.83 -1.24
C ASN A 142 -13.00 -26.33 -1.53
N TYR A 143 -11.95 -25.96 -2.23
CA TYR A 143 -11.60 -24.56 -2.49
C TYR A 143 -11.65 -24.21 -3.97
N PHE A 144 -12.28 -23.07 -4.26
CA PHE A 144 -12.34 -22.48 -5.59
C PHE A 144 -12.02 -20.99 -5.49
N TRP A 145 -11.70 -20.39 -6.62
CA TRP A 145 -11.60 -18.95 -6.73
C TRP A 145 -11.99 -18.46 -8.12
N VAL A 146 -12.51 -17.22 -8.15
CA VAL A 146 -12.86 -16.52 -9.38
C VAL A 146 -11.76 -15.52 -9.68
N SER A 147 -11.21 -15.63 -10.89
CA SER A 147 -10.20 -14.74 -11.43
C SER A 147 -10.80 -13.77 -12.42
N LEU A 148 -10.25 -12.55 -12.45
CA LEU A 148 -10.57 -11.52 -13.42
C LEU A 148 -9.32 -11.15 -14.23
N ARG A 149 -9.47 -11.02 -15.55
CA ARG A 149 -8.47 -10.49 -16.46
C ARG A 149 -9.00 -9.23 -17.13
N MET A 150 -8.25 -8.14 -17.03
CA MET A 150 -8.56 -6.90 -17.71
C MET A 150 -7.99 -6.88 -19.13
N LYS A 151 -8.55 -6.04 -20.01
CA LYS A 151 -7.92 -5.72 -21.29
C LYS A 151 -6.77 -4.72 -21.05
N PRO A 152 -5.71 -4.75 -21.87
CA PRO A 152 -4.57 -3.85 -21.69
C PRO A 152 -4.89 -2.35 -21.77
N ASN A 153 -6.00 -1.98 -22.40
CA ASN A 153 -6.48 -0.61 -22.53
C ASN A 153 -7.56 -0.24 -21.50
N ALA A 154 -7.79 -1.08 -20.47
CA ALA A 154 -8.67 -0.74 -19.37
C ALA A 154 -8.18 0.50 -18.63
N SER A 155 -9.07 1.37 -18.21
CA SER A 155 -8.69 2.59 -17.51
C SER A 155 -8.30 2.29 -16.06
N VAL A 156 -7.14 2.81 -15.62
CA VAL A 156 -6.71 2.71 -14.21
C VAL A 156 -7.70 3.38 -13.23
N ARG A 157 -8.59 4.24 -13.74
CA ARG A 157 -9.68 4.89 -12.96
C ARG A 157 -10.95 4.05 -12.87
N SER A 158 -11.01 2.92 -13.58
CA SER A 158 -12.16 2.03 -13.54
C SER A 158 -12.17 1.20 -12.25
N LYS A 159 -13.35 0.71 -11.91
CA LYS A 159 -13.55 -0.16 -10.75
C LYS A 159 -14.46 -1.32 -11.08
N ILE A 160 -14.29 -2.42 -10.40
CA ILE A 160 -15.07 -3.64 -10.57
C ILE A 160 -15.91 -3.85 -9.32
N SER A 161 -17.21 -4.01 -9.52
CA SER A 161 -18.16 -4.39 -8.48
C SER A 161 -18.94 -5.61 -8.95
N ALA A 162 -18.90 -6.68 -8.18
CA ALA A 162 -19.53 -7.95 -8.57
C ALA A 162 -20.04 -8.70 -7.34
N GLU A 163 -20.78 -9.77 -7.57
CA GLU A 163 -21.22 -10.69 -6.51
C GLU A 163 -21.44 -12.10 -7.05
N ILE A 164 -21.20 -13.10 -6.22
CA ILE A 164 -21.62 -14.47 -6.50
C ILE A 164 -23.10 -14.60 -6.08
N ILE A 165 -23.97 -14.84 -7.06
CA ILE A 165 -25.42 -14.84 -6.84
C ILE A 165 -26.01 -16.24 -6.70
N ASP A 166 -25.32 -17.29 -7.19
CA ASP A 166 -25.80 -18.68 -7.11
C ASP A 166 -24.63 -19.66 -7.22
N VAL A 167 -24.70 -20.74 -6.45
CA VAL A 167 -23.82 -21.91 -6.56
C VAL A 167 -24.70 -23.16 -6.53
N LYS A 168 -24.51 -24.07 -7.50
CA LYS A 168 -25.26 -25.32 -7.56
C LYS A 168 -24.39 -26.54 -7.32
N LEU A 169 -24.81 -27.35 -6.37
CA LEU A 169 -24.28 -28.69 -6.13
C LEU A 169 -25.31 -29.73 -6.61
N ASP A 170 -24.88 -30.69 -7.42
CA ASP A 170 -25.73 -31.68 -8.06
C ASP A 170 -26.95 -31.07 -8.77
N GLY A 171 -26.79 -29.89 -9.38
CA GLY A 171 -27.83 -29.15 -10.07
C GLY A 171 -28.80 -28.36 -9.18
N LYS A 172 -28.63 -28.39 -7.85
CA LYS A 172 -29.48 -27.67 -6.89
C LYS A 172 -28.72 -26.49 -6.28
N SER A 173 -29.38 -25.33 -6.19
CA SER A 173 -28.84 -24.14 -5.52
C SER A 173 -28.64 -24.40 -4.03
N VAL A 174 -27.56 -23.90 -3.49
CA VAL A 174 -27.21 -23.98 -2.05
C VAL A 174 -27.12 -22.57 -1.45
N ALA A 175 -27.33 -22.48 -0.13
CA ALA A 175 -27.22 -21.22 0.59
C ALA A 175 -25.77 -20.69 0.53
N LEU A 176 -25.63 -19.38 0.37
CA LEU A 176 -24.36 -18.67 0.31
C LEU A 176 -24.18 -17.84 1.57
N GLU A 177 -23.03 -17.94 2.19
CA GLU A 177 -22.55 -17.06 3.26
C GLU A 177 -21.56 -16.07 2.64
N GLN A 178 -21.92 -14.79 2.59
CA GLN A 178 -21.04 -13.74 2.10
C GLN A 178 -20.15 -13.24 3.24
N VAL A 179 -18.84 -13.30 3.03
CA VAL A 179 -17.83 -12.86 3.99
C VAL A 179 -17.02 -11.72 3.38
N ASN A 180 -16.76 -10.66 4.14
CA ASN A 180 -15.96 -9.50 3.69
C ASN A 180 -16.45 -8.86 2.38
N LYS A 181 -17.73 -8.61 2.26
CA LYS A 181 -18.30 -7.96 1.08
C LYS A 181 -17.68 -6.58 0.85
N GLN A 182 -17.26 -6.31 -0.38
CA GLN A 182 -16.69 -5.03 -0.81
C GLN A 182 -17.70 -4.26 -1.69
N ASP A 183 -17.58 -2.94 -1.69
CA ASP A 183 -18.36 -2.11 -2.61
C ASP A 183 -17.79 -2.17 -4.02
N ALA A 184 -16.47 -2.09 -4.15
CA ALA A 184 -15.77 -2.19 -5.42
C ALA A 184 -14.29 -2.52 -5.23
N HIS A 185 -13.70 -3.17 -6.23
CA HIS A 185 -12.25 -3.33 -6.40
C HIS A 185 -11.74 -2.26 -7.36
N TYR A 186 -10.65 -1.61 -7.01
CA TYR A 186 -10.04 -0.56 -7.82
C TYR A 186 -8.95 -1.15 -8.72
N LEU A 187 -8.91 -0.68 -9.98
CA LEU A 187 -7.85 -1.08 -10.89
C LEU A 187 -6.53 -0.42 -10.47
N GLY A 188 -5.45 -1.05 -10.84
CA GLY A 188 -4.10 -0.56 -10.59
C GLY A 188 -3.10 -1.02 -11.63
N ILE A 189 -1.90 -0.51 -11.52
CA ILE A 189 -0.73 -0.87 -12.30
C ILE A 189 0.36 -1.36 -11.34
N GLY A 190 0.95 -2.51 -11.60
CA GLY A 190 2.20 -2.91 -11.00
C GLY A 190 3.36 -2.14 -11.63
N VAL A 191 3.71 -0.99 -11.06
CA VAL A 191 4.80 -0.15 -11.57
C VAL A 191 6.12 -0.89 -11.52
N ARG A 192 6.30 -1.73 -10.48
CA ARG A 192 7.45 -2.64 -10.34
C ARG A 192 7.06 -3.93 -9.65
N HIS A 193 7.60 -5.03 -10.18
CA HIS A 193 7.51 -6.36 -9.58
C HIS A 193 8.89 -6.85 -9.16
N SER A 194 8.95 -7.82 -8.26
CA SER A 194 10.17 -8.57 -7.98
C SER A 194 10.70 -9.19 -9.27
N GLY A 195 12.01 -9.04 -9.51
CA GLY A 195 12.67 -9.57 -10.70
C GLY A 195 12.65 -8.66 -11.92
N ASP A 196 11.84 -7.58 -11.94
CA ASP A 196 11.92 -6.59 -13.00
C ASP A 196 13.33 -6.01 -13.06
N ASP A 197 13.85 -5.80 -14.28
CA ASP A 197 15.21 -5.28 -14.52
C ASP A 197 16.33 -6.06 -13.78
N GLY A 198 16.07 -7.32 -13.34
CA GLY A 198 17.00 -8.14 -12.58
C GLY A 198 17.16 -7.74 -11.11
N VAL A 199 16.21 -6.96 -10.57
CA VAL A 199 16.22 -6.42 -9.20
C VAL A 199 15.40 -7.31 -8.27
N GLU A 200 15.94 -7.64 -7.10
CA GLU A 200 15.25 -8.50 -6.13
C GLU A 200 14.01 -7.80 -5.54
N SER A 201 14.14 -6.53 -5.12
CA SER A 201 13.00 -5.83 -4.56
C SER A 201 13.02 -4.32 -4.79
N TYR A 202 11.81 -3.76 -4.85
CA TYR A 202 11.56 -2.32 -4.90
C TYR A 202 10.82 -1.90 -3.65
N ARG A 203 11.31 -0.87 -2.96
CA ARG A 203 10.80 -0.44 -1.68
C ARG A 203 10.74 1.08 -1.55
N ILE A 204 10.13 1.60 -0.48
CA ILE A 204 10.18 3.01 -0.05
C ILE A 204 9.62 3.97 -1.11
N PRO A 205 8.31 3.92 -1.41
CA PRO A 205 7.70 4.76 -2.45
C PRO A 205 7.65 6.24 -2.07
N GLY A 206 8.00 7.11 -3.01
CA GLY A 206 7.67 8.53 -3.04
C GLY A 206 6.86 8.84 -4.29
N LEU A 207 5.91 9.77 -4.21
CA LEU A 207 5.05 10.16 -5.34
C LEU A 207 4.77 11.66 -5.32
N VAL A 208 4.97 12.33 -6.46
CA VAL A 208 4.58 13.72 -6.67
C VAL A 208 3.98 13.93 -8.04
N THR A 209 3.17 14.97 -8.17
CA THR A 209 2.69 15.50 -9.43
C THR A 209 3.42 16.80 -9.72
N THR A 210 4.09 16.89 -10.86
CA THR A 210 4.83 18.08 -11.28
C THR A 210 3.89 19.21 -11.70
N ASN A 211 4.44 20.41 -11.94
CA ASN A 211 3.67 21.54 -12.47
C ASN A 211 3.12 21.26 -13.90
N ALA A 212 3.74 20.32 -14.63
CA ALA A 212 3.27 19.86 -15.94
C ALA A 212 2.20 18.77 -15.86
N GLY A 213 1.83 18.30 -14.66
CA GLY A 213 0.89 17.20 -14.46
C GLY A 213 1.52 15.81 -14.58
N THR A 214 2.84 15.71 -14.70
CA THR A 214 3.55 14.44 -14.74
C THR A 214 3.59 13.81 -13.34
N LEU A 215 3.25 12.54 -13.22
CA LEU A 215 3.48 11.75 -12.01
C LEU A 215 4.92 11.23 -12.01
N LEU A 216 5.61 11.42 -10.89
CA LEU A 216 6.94 10.90 -10.64
C LEU A 216 6.89 9.99 -9.43
N GLY A 217 7.12 8.69 -9.64
CA GLY A 217 7.25 7.69 -8.59
C GLY A 217 8.72 7.36 -8.35
N VAL A 218 9.24 7.62 -7.14
CA VAL A 218 10.60 7.25 -6.72
C VAL A 218 10.55 6.10 -5.73
N TYR A 219 11.60 5.32 -5.69
CA TYR A 219 11.70 4.15 -4.81
C TYR A 219 13.16 3.65 -4.70
N ASP A 220 13.45 2.84 -3.69
CA ASP A 220 14.67 2.05 -3.61
C ASP A 220 14.67 0.95 -4.67
N VAL A 221 15.80 0.81 -5.36
CA VAL A 221 16.12 -0.32 -6.24
C VAL A 221 17.11 -1.21 -5.49
N ARG A 222 16.60 -2.24 -4.83
CA ARG A 222 17.39 -3.16 -3.98
C ARG A 222 17.77 -4.40 -4.78
N HIS A 223 19.01 -4.42 -5.26
CA HIS A 223 19.45 -5.41 -6.26
C HIS A 223 19.57 -6.83 -5.72
N ASN A 224 20.09 -7.01 -4.51
CA ASN A 224 20.49 -8.33 -4.00
C ASN A 224 19.48 -8.94 -3.03
N ASN A 225 18.76 -8.13 -2.28
CA ASN A 225 17.80 -8.56 -1.26
C ASN A 225 16.90 -7.39 -0.84
N SER A 226 15.95 -7.62 0.06
CA SER A 226 15.03 -6.58 0.56
C SER A 226 15.54 -5.81 1.78
N ALA A 227 16.81 -6.02 2.20
CA ALA A 227 17.37 -5.38 3.40
C ALA A 227 17.56 -3.87 3.20
N ASP A 228 17.51 -3.15 4.32
CA ASP A 228 17.87 -1.72 4.36
C ASP A 228 19.38 -1.54 4.15
N LEU A 229 19.80 -0.28 3.90
CA LEU A 229 21.22 0.06 3.81
C LEU A 229 22.01 -0.45 5.03
N GLN A 230 23.17 -1.05 4.89
CA GLN A 230 24.12 -1.03 3.75
C GLN A 230 23.89 -2.24 2.83
N GLU A 231 23.68 -1.98 1.53
CA GLU A 231 23.64 -2.97 0.45
C GLU A 231 23.70 -2.24 -0.91
N TYR A 232 23.74 -2.97 -2.03
CA TYR A 232 23.60 -2.38 -3.36
C TYR A 232 22.17 -1.89 -3.58
N VAL A 233 21.97 -0.63 -3.27
CA VAL A 233 20.71 0.10 -3.39
C VAL A 233 20.95 1.38 -4.18
N GLU A 234 20.06 1.68 -5.12
CA GLU A 234 20.02 2.89 -5.92
C GLU A 234 18.63 3.54 -5.82
N ILE A 235 18.51 4.79 -6.20
CA ILE A 235 17.21 5.43 -6.31
C ILE A 235 16.67 5.25 -7.72
N GLY A 236 15.53 4.57 -7.84
CA GLY A 236 14.76 4.42 -9.08
C GLY A 236 13.69 5.49 -9.24
N LEU A 237 13.35 5.78 -10.48
CA LEU A 237 12.29 6.70 -10.88
C LEU A 237 11.49 6.13 -12.03
N SER A 238 10.16 6.14 -11.90
CA SER A 238 9.22 5.93 -13.00
C SER A 238 8.39 7.18 -13.22
N ARG A 239 8.18 7.54 -14.51
CA ARG A 239 7.37 8.70 -14.94
C ARG A 239 6.09 8.23 -15.61
N SER A 240 5.01 8.98 -15.40
CA SER A 240 3.75 8.84 -16.14
C SER A 240 3.23 10.23 -16.53
N THR A 241 2.88 10.40 -17.79
CA THR A 241 2.34 11.65 -18.34
C THR A 241 0.84 11.56 -18.67
N ASP A 242 0.21 10.45 -18.31
CA ASP A 242 -1.19 10.12 -18.62
C ASP A 242 -2.01 9.77 -17.37
N GLY A 243 -1.62 10.34 -16.21
CA GLY A 243 -2.33 10.15 -14.95
C GLY A 243 -2.16 8.77 -14.32
N GLY A 244 -1.06 8.08 -14.61
CA GLY A 244 -0.73 6.77 -14.06
C GLY A 244 -1.24 5.59 -14.90
N GLN A 245 -1.80 5.84 -16.08
CA GLN A 245 -2.29 4.80 -16.98
C GLN A 245 -1.13 3.96 -17.55
N THR A 246 -0.02 4.63 -17.90
CA THR A 246 1.22 3.99 -18.32
C THR A 246 2.42 4.63 -17.62
N TRP A 247 3.47 3.84 -17.45
CA TRP A 247 4.70 4.26 -16.79
C TRP A 247 5.89 4.02 -17.70
N GLU A 248 6.76 5.03 -17.82
CA GLU A 248 7.98 4.95 -18.59
C GLU A 248 8.95 3.93 -17.96
N LYS A 249 9.93 3.49 -18.76
CA LYS A 249 11.06 2.69 -18.28
C LYS A 249 11.70 3.36 -17.06
N MET A 250 12.08 2.57 -16.07
CA MET A 250 12.80 3.03 -14.90
C MET A 250 14.08 3.77 -15.29
N ARG A 251 14.33 4.88 -14.60
CA ARG A 251 15.60 5.63 -14.62
C ARG A 251 16.24 5.55 -13.24
N ILE A 252 17.53 5.78 -13.19
CA ILE A 252 18.30 5.84 -11.93
C ILE A 252 18.78 7.28 -11.74
N PRO A 253 18.00 8.16 -11.09
CA PRO A 253 18.41 9.55 -10.84
C PRO A 253 19.56 9.69 -9.86
N MET A 254 19.79 8.69 -8.99
CA MET A 254 20.87 8.72 -8.01
C MET A 254 21.47 7.33 -7.82
N SER A 255 22.79 7.25 -8.04
CA SER A 255 23.62 6.07 -7.81
C SER A 255 25.05 6.52 -7.53
N PHE A 256 25.74 5.79 -6.68
CA PHE A 256 27.18 6.00 -6.44
C PHE A 256 28.05 4.94 -7.10
N GLY A 257 27.48 3.80 -7.48
CA GLY A 257 28.21 2.73 -8.15
C GLY A 257 29.42 2.24 -7.36
N GLU A 258 30.52 1.99 -8.04
CA GLU A 258 31.83 1.75 -7.42
C GLU A 258 32.47 3.10 -7.14
N TYR A 259 32.67 3.43 -5.88
CA TYR A 259 33.18 4.73 -5.47
C TYR A 259 34.18 4.59 -4.31
N GLY A 260 35.25 5.42 -4.32
CA GLY A 260 36.27 5.45 -3.27
C GLY A 260 37.02 4.12 -3.08
N GLY A 261 37.13 3.30 -4.13
CA GLY A 261 37.75 1.98 -4.09
C GLY A 261 36.88 0.88 -3.47
N LEU A 262 35.61 1.17 -3.18
CA LEU A 262 34.67 0.24 -2.61
C LEU A 262 33.63 -0.21 -3.66
N PRO A 263 33.13 -1.46 -3.56
CA PRO A 263 32.14 -2.00 -4.49
C PRO A 263 30.76 -1.34 -4.28
N LYS A 264 29.85 -1.54 -5.24
CA LYS A 264 28.49 -0.99 -5.24
C LYS A 264 27.73 -1.26 -3.93
N ALA A 265 27.83 -2.46 -3.38
CA ALA A 265 27.19 -2.86 -2.13
C ALA A 265 27.73 -2.11 -0.87
N GLN A 266 28.81 -1.36 -1.01
CA GLN A 266 29.38 -0.51 0.03
C GLN A 266 29.16 1.00 -0.27
N ASN A 267 28.32 1.32 -1.26
CA ASN A 267 27.99 2.67 -1.70
C ASN A 267 26.49 2.87 -1.94
N GLY A 268 25.65 2.15 -1.21
CA GLY A 268 24.20 2.22 -1.39
C GLY A 268 23.61 3.57 -1.01
N CYS A 269 22.61 4.02 -1.76
CA CYS A 269 21.75 5.15 -1.39
C CYS A 269 20.28 4.72 -1.39
N GLY A 270 19.51 5.19 -0.41
CA GLY A 270 18.15 4.72 -0.20
C GLY A 270 17.28 5.66 0.62
N ASP A 271 16.05 5.21 0.86
CA ASP A 271 14.99 5.93 1.57
C ASP A 271 14.62 7.29 0.90
N PRO A 272 14.26 7.33 -0.41
CA PRO A 272 14.08 8.58 -1.11
C PRO A 272 12.87 9.39 -0.60
N ALA A 273 13.02 10.72 -0.63
CA ALA A 273 11.89 11.63 -0.63
C ALA A 273 11.98 12.58 -1.83
N ILE A 274 10.83 12.84 -2.46
CA ILE A 274 10.74 13.69 -3.65
C ILE A 274 9.92 14.95 -3.37
N LEU A 275 10.31 16.10 -3.95
CA LEU A 275 9.63 17.37 -3.80
C LEU A 275 9.64 18.14 -5.13
N VAL A 276 8.56 18.84 -5.43
CA VAL A 276 8.47 19.79 -6.54
C VAL A 276 8.45 21.20 -5.97
N ASP A 277 9.43 22.01 -6.30
CA ASP A 277 9.37 23.47 -6.08
C ASP A 277 8.28 24.05 -7.01
N LYS A 278 7.15 24.41 -6.44
CA LYS A 278 5.99 24.89 -7.20
C LYS A 278 6.23 26.24 -7.88
N GLN A 279 7.20 27.03 -7.41
CA GLN A 279 7.52 28.34 -7.99
C GLN A 279 8.46 28.23 -9.20
N THR A 280 9.48 27.37 -9.12
CA THR A 280 10.49 27.22 -10.18
C THR A 280 10.24 26.04 -11.11
N GLY A 281 9.45 25.04 -10.66
CA GLY A 281 9.29 23.76 -11.34
C GLY A 281 10.45 22.77 -11.10
N THR A 282 11.47 23.16 -10.34
CA THR A 282 12.60 22.29 -9.99
C THR A 282 12.13 21.11 -9.13
N ILE A 283 12.57 19.92 -9.46
CA ILE A 283 12.26 18.70 -8.72
C ILE A 283 13.49 18.29 -7.94
N TRP A 284 13.31 17.98 -6.66
CA TRP A 284 14.37 17.54 -5.76
C TRP A 284 14.10 16.12 -5.30
N ILE A 285 15.12 15.27 -5.32
CA ILE A 285 15.14 13.98 -4.63
C ILE A 285 16.24 14.05 -3.58
N VAL A 286 15.91 13.67 -2.35
CA VAL A 286 16.85 13.53 -1.24
C VAL A 286 16.90 12.07 -0.81
N ALA A 287 18.09 11.56 -0.47
CA ALA A 287 18.29 10.20 0.01
C ALA A 287 19.47 10.12 0.99
N ALA A 288 19.50 9.07 1.78
CA ALA A 288 20.66 8.71 2.59
C ALA A 288 21.68 7.94 1.72
N TRP A 289 22.96 8.26 1.84
CA TRP A 289 24.06 7.53 1.23
C TRP A 289 25.01 7.00 2.31
N THR A 290 25.44 5.76 2.14
CA THR A 290 26.41 5.11 3.04
C THR A 290 27.64 4.67 2.27
N HIS A 291 28.82 4.91 2.83
CA HIS A 291 30.11 4.57 2.24
C HIS A 291 30.93 3.72 3.20
N GLY A 292 31.17 2.46 2.86
CA GLY A 292 32.08 1.59 3.59
C GLY A 292 31.65 1.15 4.99
N MET A 293 30.35 1.21 5.31
CA MET A 293 29.83 0.90 6.66
C MET A 293 29.69 -0.61 6.96
N GLY A 294 30.30 -1.47 6.16
CA GLY A 294 30.18 -2.92 6.29
C GLY A 294 28.81 -3.44 5.89
N TRP A 295 28.45 -4.64 6.40
CA TRP A 295 27.20 -5.34 6.07
C TRP A 295 26.10 -5.14 7.12
N ASN A 296 26.30 -4.26 8.08
CA ASN A 296 25.29 -3.96 9.08
C ASN A 296 24.45 -2.76 8.63
N ARG A 297 23.25 -2.66 9.19
CA ARG A 297 22.35 -1.55 8.89
C ARG A 297 23.02 -0.19 9.18
N ALA A 298 22.90 0.75 8.25
CA ALA A 298 23.33 2.15 8.44
C ALA A 298 22.77 2.77 9.72
N TRP A 299 21.55 2.42 10.09
CA TRP A 299 20.91 2.82 11.33
C TRP A 299 21.71 2.53 12.59
N THR A 300 22.46 1.41 12.63
CA THR A 300 23.27 1.00 13.79
C THR A 300 24.74 1.34 13.63
N ASN A 301 25.22 1.47 12.41
CA ASN A 301 26.65 1.62 12.11
C ASN A 301 27.09 3.06 11.85
N SER A 302 26.15 3.95 11.49
CA SER A 302 26.47 5.36 11.36
C SER A 302 26.88 5.95 12.70
N MET A 303 28.00 6.68 12.72
CA MET A 303 28.64 7.21 13.91
C MET A 303 28.62 8.75 13.92
N PRO A 304 28.89 9.40 15.06
CA PRO A 304 29.12 10.84 15.09
C PRO A 304 30.25 11.27 14.17
N GLY A 305 30.18 12.49 13.66
CA GLY A 305 31.13 13.06 12.72
C GLY A 305 30.47 13.55 11.45
N MET A 306 31.29 13.94 10.47
CA MET A 306 30.86 14.48 9.18
C MET A 306 31.42 13.71 7.98
N ASP A 307 32.46 12.91 8.18
CA ASP A 307 33.11 12.20 7.10
C ASP A 307 32.31 10.97 6.66
N LYS A 308 32.36 10.69 5.36
CA LYS A 308 31.56 9.62 4.74
C LYS A 308 31.98 8.20 5.15
N GLU A 309 33.20 8.04 5.66
CA GLU A 309 33.73 6.75 6.09
C GLU A 309 33.12 6.27 7.42
N HIS A 310 32.57 7.21 8.23
CA HIS A 310 32.04 6.90 9.55
C HIS A 310 30.54 7.23 9.72
N THR A 311 30.03 8.21 8.98
CA THR A 311 28.63 8.66 9.14
C THR A 311 27.91 8.66 7.80
N ALA A 312 26.64 8.20 7.82
CA ALA A 312 25.77 8.28 6.66
C ALA A 312 25.61 9.73 6.21
N GLN A 313 25.61 9.94 4.92
CA GLN A 313 25.53 11.23 4.28
C GLN A 313 24.10 11.51 3.78
N LEU A 314 23.68 12.75 3.83
CA LEU A 314 22.45 13.21 3.19
C LEU A 314 22.81 13.81 1.83
N VAL A 315 22.22 13.28 0.78
CA VAL A 315 22.54 13.65 -0.60
C VAL A 315 21.27 14.01 -1.37
N MET A 316 21.40 14.94 -2.31
CA MET A 316 20.30 15.42 -3.13
C MET A 316 20.69 15.39 -4.61
N VAL A 317 19.70 15.21 -5.48
CA VAL A 317 19.77 15.51 -6.90
C VAL A 317 18.59 16.38 -7.29
N LYS A 318 18.75 17.16 -8.37
CA LYS A 318 17.66 18.00 -8.91
C LYS A 318 17.43 17.76 -10.39
N SER A 319 16.20 17.98 -10.81
CA SER A 319 15.80 18.03 -12.22
C SER A 319 15.10 19.35 -12.52
N GLU A 320 15.41 19.94 -13.67
CA GLU A 320 14.81 21.19 -14.18
C GLU A 320 14.01 20.95 -15.47
N ASP A 321 13.86 19.69 -15.88
CA ASP A 321 13.23 19.27 -17.14
C ASP A 321 12.13 18.23 -16.94
N ASP A 322 11.35 18.36 -15.88
CA ASP A 322 10.21 17.51 -15.55
C ASP A 322 10.63 16.05 -15.28
N GLY A 323 11.79 15.85 -14.61
CA GLY A 323 12.29 14.55 -14.20
C GLY A 323 12.92 13.71 -15.32
N ARG A 324 13.28 14.31 -16.47
CA ARG A 324 13.94 13.61 -17.58
C ARG A 324 15.42 13.42 -17.35
N THR A 325 16.10 14.47 -16.88
CA THR A 325 17.53 14.42 -16.52
C THR A 325 17.74 14.94 -15.10
N TRP A 326 18.84 14.53 -14.49
CA TRP A 326 19.14 14.81 -13.09
C TRP A 326 20.58 15.31 -12.94
N SER A 327 20.80 16.16 -11.96
CA SER A 327 22.14 16.63 -11.60
C SER A 327 22.99 15.49 -11.01
N GLU A 328 24.31 15.71 -10.94
CA GLU A 328 25.16 14.92 -10.06
C GLU A 328 24.70 15.05 -8.59
N PRO A 329 24.96 14.04 -7.75
CA PRO A 329 24.62 14.07 -6.32
C PRO A 329 25.30 15.25 -5.61
N ILE A 330 24.50 15.99 -4.84
CA ILE A 330 24.93 17.14 -4.02
C ILE A 330 24.91 16.68 -2.56
N ASN A 331 26.05 16.64 -1.92
CA ASN A 331 26.13 16.32 -0.49
C ASN A 331 25.76 17.56 0.35
N VAL A 332 24.71 17.45 1.15
CA VAL A 332 24.18 18.54 1.99
C VAL A 332 24.33 18.24 3.50
N THR A 333 25.06 17.21 3.85
CA THR A 333 25.25 16.74 5.24
C THR A 333 25.76 17.87 6.13
N GLU A 334 26.83 18.57 5.70
CA GLU A 334 27.47 19.63 6.49
C GLU A 334 26.59 20.85 6.74
N GLN A 335 25.55 21.05 5.92
CA GLN A 335 24.61 22.17 6.11
C GLN A 335 23.65 21.94 7.29
N MET A 336 23.39 20.67 7.65
CA MET A 336 22.26 20.34 8.53
C MET A 336 22.61 19.40 9.68
N LYS A 337 23.50 18.44 9.48
CA LYS A 337 23.81 17.45 10.51
C LYS A 337 24.64 18.06 11.64
N ASP A 338 24.22 17.88 12.89
CA ASP A 338 25.08 18.15 14.04
C ASP A 338 26.18 17.07 14.11
N PRO A 339 27.46 17.42 14.28
CA PRO A 339 28.56 16.46 14.36
C PRO A 339 28.41 15.43 15.48
N SER A 340 27.60 15.73 16.49
CA SER A 340 27.34 14.81 17.61
C SER A 340 26.27 13.77 17.34
N TRP A 341 25.52 13.90 16.24
CA TRP A 341 24.50 12.92 15.88
C TRP A 341 25.12 11.69 15.23
N TYR A 342 24.53 10.54 15.49
CA TYR A 342 24.92 9.27 14.89
C TYR A 342 24.42 9.13 13.46
N PHE A 343 23.17 9.52 13.20
CA PHE A 343 22.55 9.44 11.90
C PHE A 343 21.63 10.64 11.70
N PHE A 344 21.58 11.18 10.49
CA PHE A 344 20.67 12.22 10.07
C PHE A 344 20.21 11.96 8.65
N PHE A 345 18.89 11.96 8.41
CA PHE A 345 18.32 11.76 7.09
C PHE A 345 16.86 12.26 7.02
N GLN A 346 16.26 12.20 5.84
CA GLN A 346 14.89 12.64 5.59
C GLN A 346 13.85 11.65 6.12
N GLY A 347 12.58 12.09 6.22
CA GLY A 347 11.43 11.21 6.20
C GLY A 347 11.17 10.80 4.75
N PRO A 348 11.15 9.49 4.41
CA PRO A 348 10.94 9.04 3.04
C PRO A 348 9.54 9.40 2.51
N GLY A 349 9.34 9.31 1.21
CA GLY A 349 8.08 9.63 0.55
C GLY A 349 8.09 10.98 -0.15
N ARG A 350 7.58 12.05 0.44
CA ARG A 350 7.55 13.36 -0.21
C ARG A 350 7.78 14.54 0.72
N GLY A 351 8.29 15.63 0.14
CA GLY A 351 8.28 16.96 0.74
C GLY A 351 7.17 17.84 0.15
N ILE A 352 7.15 19.11 0.58
CA ILE A 352 6.17 20.11 0.15
C ILE A 352 6.85 21.42 -0.24
N THR A 353 6.18 22.22 -1.06
CA THR A 353 6.40 23.67 -1.18
C THR A 353 5.30 24.37 -0.42
N MET A 354 5.67 25.20 0.56
CA MET A 354 4.75 26.06 1.31
C MET A 354 4.20 27.19 0.43
N ASP A 355 3.16 27.86 0.90
CA ASP A 355 2.54 29.00 0.19
C ASP A 355 3.52 30.16 -0.05
N ASP A 356 4.49 30.36 0.83
CA ASP A 356 5.54 31.38 0.69
C ASP A 356 6.71 30.93 -0.21
N GLY A 357 6.68 29.70 -0.73
CA GLY A 357 7.72 29.12 -1.56
C GLY A 357 8.80 28.35 -0.79
N THR A 358 8.74 28.29 0.54
CA THR A 358 9.68 27.51 1.34
C THR A 358 9.53 26.02 1.01
N LEU A 359 10.65 25.37 0.72
CA LEU A 359 10.71 23.92 0.50
C LEU A 359 10.90 23.21 1.83
N VAL A 360 10.11 22.16 2.09
CA VAL A 360 10.19 21.44 3.38
C VAL A 360 10.14 19.93 3.15
N PHE A 361 11.06 19.20 3.77
CA PHE A 361 10.99 17.76 3.97
C PHE A 361 10.86 17.46 5.46
N ALA A 362 10.23 16.36 5.81
CA ALA A 362 10.40 15.77 7.13
C ALA A 362 11.85 15.28 7.29
N SER A 363 12.35 15.29 8.50
CA SER A 363 13.69 14.81 8.83
C SER A 363 13.69 14.00 10.13
N GLN A 364 14.76 13.24 10.33
CA GLN A 364 14.99 12.47 11.55
C GLN A 364 16.47 12.36 11.84
N TYR A 365 16.81 12.25 13.12
CA TYR A 365 18.18 12.04 13.54
C TYR A 365 18.27 11.15 14.78
N ILE A 366 19.42 10.51 14.97
CA ILE A 366 19.76 9.76 16.19
C ILE A 366 20.76 10.60 16.97
N GLY A 367 20.35 11.08 18.16
CA GLY A 367 21.19 11.88 19.05
C GLY A 367 22.19 11.06 19.88
N LYS A 368 22.89 11.72 20.81
CA LYS A 368 23.89 11.11 21.71
C LYS A 368 23.30 10.02 22.61
N ASP A 369 22.03 10.13 22.96
CA ASP A 369 21.27 9.16 23.75
C ASP A 369 20.82 7.93 22.93
N LYS A 370 21.13 7.91 21.63
CA LYS A 370 20.70 6.91 20.65
C LYS A 370 19.18 6.79 20.51
N ILE A 371 18.42 7.78 20.93
CA ILE A 371 16.99 7.89 20.72
C ILE A 371 16.74 8.63 19.40
N PRO A 372 15.94 8.10 18.48
CA PRO A 372 15.59 8.81 17.27
C PRO A 372 14.61 9.96 17.54
N ASN A 373 14.72 11.00 16.75
CA ASN A 373 13.96 12.24 16.89
C ASN A 373 13.53 12.74 15.52
N ALA A 374 12.24 13.02 15.33
CA ALA A 374 11.70 13.56 14.11
C ALA A 374 11.56 15.09 14.16
N GLY A 375 11.77 15.73 13.03
CA GLY A 375 11.65 17.15 12.81
C GLY A 375 11.44 17.47 11.33
N ILE A 376 11.86 18.66 10.89
CA ILE A 376 11.84 19.07 9.49
C ILE A 376 13.20 19.61 9.07
N MET A 377 13.46 19.56 7.77
CA MET A 377 14.50 20.33 7.10
C MET A 377 13.87 21.19 6.01
N TYR A 378 14.39 22.40 5.81
CA TYR A 378 13.77 23.36 4.92
C TYR A 378 14.76 24.29 4.22
N SER A 379 14.34 24.80 3.06
CA SER A 379 15.07 25.81 2.27
C SER A 379 14.15 26.98 1.94
N LYS A 380 14.64 28.21 2.10
CA LYS A 380 13.95 29.46 1.74
C LYS A 380 14.49 30.11 0.45
N ASP A 381 15.40 29.44 -0.23
CA ASP A 381 16.13 29.96 -1.39
C ASP A 381 16.16 28.95 -2.55
N HIS A 382 15.05 28.21 -2.71
CA HIS A 382 14.87 27.22 -3.77
C HIS A 382 15.91 26.10 -3.77
N GLY A 383 16.30 25.62 -2.58
CA GLY A 383 17.20 24.48 -2.41
C GLY A 383 18.70 24.81 -2.48
N LYS A 384 19.09 26.10 -2.51
CA LYS A 384 20.50 26.51 -2.48
C LYS A 384 21.13 26.25 -1.10
N THR A 385 20.39 26.59 -0.04
CA THR A 385 20.79 26.31 1.34
C THR A 385 19.67 25.64 2.12
N TRP A 386 20.04 24.77 3.05
CA TRP A 386 19.13 24.00 3.87
C TRP A 386 19.39 24.20 5.36
N LYS A 387 18.34 24.15 6.15
CA LYS A 387 18.36 24.25 7.60
C LYS A 387 17.55 23.11 8.21
N VAL A 388 17.88 22.73 9.43
CA VAL A 388 17.15 21.72 10.22
C VAL A 388 16.48 22.38 11.42
N SER A 389 15.27 21.92 11.76
CA SER A 389 14.53 22.36 12.94
C SER A 389 14.99 21.67 14.23
N LYS A 390 14.48 22.11 15.36
CA LYS A 390 14.45 21.30 16.58
C LYS A 390 13.52 20.11 16.38
N HIS A 391 13.67 19.03 17.16
CA HIS A 391 12.80 17.88 17.09
C HIS A 391 11.38 18.19 17.60
N ALA A 392 10.40 17.60 16.95
CA ALA A 392 8.99 17.71 17.34
C ALA A 392 8.65 16.76 18.50
N ARG A 393 9.21 15.56 18.48
CA ARG A 393 9.01 14.54 19.51
C ARG A 393 10.16 13.54 19.51
N THR A 394 10.53 13.07 20.69
CA THR A 394 11.54 12.01 20.88
C THR A 394 10.92 10.63 20.62
N ASN A 395 11.78 9.67 20.29
CA ASN A 395 11.42 8.28 19.98
C ASN A 395 10.39 8.18 18.84
N THR A 396 10.57 9.06 17.85
CA THR A 396 9.84 9.08 16.59
C THR A 396 10.82 9.09 15.42
N THR A 397 10.38 8.60 14.28
CA THR A 397 11.22 8.38 13.11
C THR A 397 10.58 8.97 11.85
N GLU A 398 10.42 8.16 10.82
CA GLU A 398 9.87 8.53 9.52
C GLU A 398 8.56 9.30 9.64
N SER A 399 8.49 10.44 8.98
CA SER A 399 7.40 11.40 9.15
C SER A 399 6.98 12.01 7.83
N GLN A 400 5.79 12.59 7.80
CA GLN A 400 5.30 13.41 6.70
C GLN A 400 4.91 14.79 7.22
N VAL A 401 5.20 15.82 6.43
CA VAL A 401 4.90 17.22 6.74
C VAL A 401 3.90 17.78 5.74
N VAL A 402 2.94 18.58 6.23
CA VAL A 402 2.01 19.35 5.41
C VAL A 402 1.84 20.76 5.98
N GLU A 403 1.56 21.74 5.12
CA GLU A 403 1.10 23.06 5.53
C GLU A 403 -0.44 23.05 5.62
N ILE A 404 -0.98 23.10 6.83
CA ILE A 404 -2.43 23.02 7.09
C ILE A 404 -3.13 24.39 7.06
N ALA A 405 -2.38 25.45 7.24
CA ALA A 405 -2.78 26.86 7.06
C ALA A 405 -1.52 27.67 6.74
N PRO A 406 -1.63 28.86 6.15
CA PRO A 406 -0.45 29.66 5.80
C PRO A 406 0.54 29.80 6.96
N GLY A 407 1.75 29.29 6.77
CA GLY A 407 2.82 29.29 7.78
C GLY A 407 2.66 28.27 8.92
N VAL A 408 1.60 27.43 8.92
CA VAL A 408 1.37 26.42 9.94
C VAL A 408 1.68 25.04 9.39
N LEU A 409 2.73 24.43 9.88
CA LEU A 409 3.12 23.06 9.51
C LEU A 409 2.58 22.04 10.51
N MET A 410 2.10 20.92 10.00
CA MET A 410 1.78 19.71 10.76
C MET A 410 2.78 18.62 10.39
N LEU A 411 3.39 17.98 11.38
CA LEU A 411 4.26 16.82 11.25
C LEU A 411 3.57 15.59 11.82
N ASN A 412 3.32 14.60 10.97
CA ASN A 412 2.74 13.31 11.35
C ASN A 412 3.86 12.27 11.39
N MET A 413 4.13 11.72 12.57
CA MET A 413 5.34 10.97 12.89
C MET A 413 5.04 9.49 13.16
N ARG A 414 5.88 8.60 12.64
CA ARG A 414 5.99 7.21 13.07
C ARG A 414 6.51 7.19 14.51
N ASP A 415 5.69 6.71 15.43
CA ASP A 415 6.04 6.64 16.85
C ASP A 415 6.50 5.22 17.21
N ASN A 416 7.76 5.08 17.63
CA ASN A 416 8.32 3.77 17.99
C ASN A 416 7.66 3.12 19.23
N ARG A 417 6.79 3.86 19.92
CA ARG A 417 5.94 3.30 20.97
C ARG A 417 4.76 2.49 20.45
N GLY A 418 4.48 2.61 19.14
CA GLY A 418 3.39 1.90 18.46
C GLY A 418 1.99 2.36 18.86
N GLY A 419 1.01 1.70 18.28
CA GLY A 419 -0.42 1.89 18.55
C GLY A 419 -1.08 3.03 17.79
N SER A 420 -0.47 4.22 17.71
CA SER A 420 -1.03 5.36 16.99
C SER A 420 0.05 6.37 16.60
N ARG A 421 -0.18 7.10 15.51
CA ARG A 421 0.69 8.18 15.02
C ARG A 421 0.83 9.31 16.04
N ALA A 422 2.04 9.85 16.18
CA ALA A 422 2.26 11.10 16.88
C ALA A 422 2.11 12.28 15.90
N VAL A 423 1.49 13.37 16.35
CA VAL A 423 1.23 14.55 15.52
C VAL A 423 1.60 15.82 16.30
N SER A 424 2.37 16.71 15.67
CA SER A 424 2.73 18.01 16.24
C SER A 424 2.60 19.10 15.18
N THR A 425 2.39 20.34 15.62
CA THR A 425 2.32 21.53 14.75
C THR A 425 3.35 22.57 15.16
N THR A 426 3.77 23.40 14.18
CA THR A 426 4.67 24.53 14.39
C THR A 426 4.26 25.72 13.53
N THR A 427 4.55 26.94 14.00
CA THR A 427 4.35 28.21 13.25
C THR A 427 5.65 28.99 13.07
N ASP A 428 6.77 28.43 13.49
CA ASP A 428 8.09 29.07 13.50
C ASP A 428 9.19 28.18 12.88
N MET A 429 8.81 27.36 11.89
CA MET A 429 9.69 26.43 11.19
C MET A 429 10.37 25.41 12.12
N GLY A 430 9.67 25.03 13.20
CA GLY A 430 10.10 24.00 14.13
C GLY A 430 11.10 24.45 15.18
N GLU A 431 11.20 25.74 15.46
CA GLU A 431 11.88 26.25 16.65
C GLU A 431 11.12 25.84 17.91
N THR A 432 9.76 25.86 17.83
CA THR A 432 8.86 25.32 18.85
C THR A 432 7.79 24.42 18.23
N TRP A 433 7.37 23.42 18.99
CA TRP A 433 6.35 22.45 18.57
C TRP A 433 5.25 22.33 19.59
N LYS A 434 4.01 22.22 19.12
CA LYS A 434 2.83 21.93 19.93
C LYS A 434 2.25 20.58 19.55
N GLU A 435 2.01 19.72 20.51
CA GLU A 435 1.31 18.45 20.26
C GLU A 435 -0.13 18.71 19.79
N HIS A 436 -0.55 18.07 18.71
CA HIS A 436 -1.89 18.17 18.14
C HIS A 436 -2.85 17.25 18.93
N GLU A 437 -4.12 17.63 19.06
CA GLU A 437 -5.11 16.88 19.86
C GLU A 437 -5.35 15.45 19.38
N SER A 438 -5.21 15.20 18.08
CA SER A 438 -5.30 13.85 17.50
C SER A 438 -4.07 12.97 17.73
N SER A 439 -3.00 13.55 18.29
CA SER A 439 -1.74 12.82 18.53
C SER A 439 -1.96 11.61 19.42
N ARG A 440 -1.44 10.46 19.04
CA ARG A 440 -1.49 9.20 19.77
C ARG A 440 -2.89 8.61 19.99
N THR A 441 -3.93 9.13 19.31
CA THR A 441 -5.33 8.69 19.52
C THR A 441 -6.08 8.36 18.23
N ALA A 442 -5.87 9.12 17.14
CA ALA A 442 -6.78 9.12 16.00
C ALA A 442 -6.37 8.20 14.85
N LEU A 443 -5.08 7.93 14.68
CA LEU A 443 -4.54 7.20 13.54
C LEU A 443 -3.78 5.95 13.99
N PRO A 444 -4.42 4.78 14.00
CA PRO A 444 -3.75 3.51 14.32
C PRO A 444 -2.52 3.28 13.43
N GLU A 445 -1.44 2.77 14.02
CA GLU A 445 -0.23 2.39 13.30
C GLU A 445 0.46 1.17 13.89
N SER A 446 1.15 0.44 13.02
CA SER A 446 1.96 -0.75 13.34
C SER A 446 3.47 -0.45 13.29
N ILE A 447 3.90 0.72 13.72
CA ILE A 447 5.30 1.21 13.58
C ILE A 447 5.74 1.13 12.12
N CYS A 448 5.06 1.89 11.26
CA CYS A 448 5.28 1.92 9.83
C CYS A 448 5.27 3.36 9.30
N MET A 449 5.96 3.62 8.19
CA MET A 449 5.82 4.85 7.44
C MET A 449 4.38 5.04 6.98
N ALA A 450 3.97 6.28 6.78
CA ALA A 450 2.66 6.67 6.28
C ALA A 450 2.80 7.85 5.31
N SER A 451 1.76 8.16 4.55
CA SER A 451 1.69 9.36 3.74
C SER A 451 0.63 10.32 4.27
N LEU A 452 0.92 11.61 4.22
CA LEU A 452 -0.04 12.68 4.53
C LEU A 452 0.07 13.77 3.47
N ILE A 453 -1.07 14.20 2.91
CA ILE A 453 -1.14 15.35 2.02
C ILE A 453 -2.28 16.28 2.44
N HIS A 454 -2.11 17.59 2.22
CA HIS A 454 -3.16 18.59 2.33
C HIS A 454 -3.63 18.98 0.93
N VAL A 455 -4.92 18.87 0.68
CA VAL A 455 -5.59 19.24 -0.56
C VAL A 455 -6.48 20.44 -0.26
N LYS A 456 -6.08 21.61 -0.74
CA LYS A 456 -6.80 22.85 -0.46
C LYS A 456 -8.17 22.87 -1.14
N ALA A 457 -9.12 23.58 -0.56
CA ALA A 457 -10.50 23.69 -1.07
C ALA A 457 -10.57 24.14 -2.55
N LYS A 458 -9.68 25.04 -2.95
CA LYS A 458 -9.59 25.54 -4.33
C LYS A 458 -9.03 24.53 -5.33
N ASP A 459 -8.35 23.49 -4.84
CA ASP A 459 -7.60 22.52 -5.65
C ASP A 459 -8.33 21.16 -5.78
N ASN A 460 -9.60 21.09 -5.31
CA ASN A 460 -10.41 19.88 -5.44
C ASN A 460 -11.89 20.21 -5.71
N VAL A 461 -12.58 19.23 -6.32
CA VAL A 461 -14.00 19.37 -6.73
C VAL A 461 -14.99 19.41 -5.58
N LEU A 462 -14.58 19.03 -4.37
CA LEU A 462 -15.46 19.05 -3.18
C LEU A 462 -15.50 20.43 -2.53
N GLY A 463 -14.56 21.33 -2.91
CA GLY A 463 -14.47 22.69 -2.37
C GLY A 463 -14.23 22.74 -0.85
N LYS A 464 -13.55 21.73 -0.30
CA LYS A 464 -13.22 21.59 1.12
C LYS A 464 -11.71 21.44 1.30
N ASP A 465 -11.16 21.96 2.39
CA ASP A 465 -9.82 21.60 2.81
C ASP A 465 -9.81 20.15 3.32
N ILE A 466 -8.95 19.33 2.76
CA ILE A 466 -8.91 17.88 3.01
C ILE A 466 -7.50 17.49 3.41
N LEU A 467 -7.34 16.80 4.53
CA LEU A 467 -6.17 16.00 4.80
C LEU A 467 -6.43 14.57 4.34
N LEU A 468 -5.58 14.05 3.45
CA LEU A 468 -5.58 12.63 3.08
C LEU A 468 -4.38 11.95 3.71
N PHE A 469 -4.63 10.82 4.35
CA PHE A 469 -3.62 10.01 5.03
C PHE A 469 -3.70 8.56 4.55
N SER A 470 -2.57 7.90 4.33
CA SER A 470 -2.55 6.48 3.98
C SER A 470 -1.51 5.70 4.80
N ASN A 471 -1.92 4.55 5.31
CA ASN A 471 -1.06 3.61 6.02
C ASN A 471 -1.69 2.21 6.11
N PRO A 472 -0.95 1.18 6.56
CA PRO A 472 -1.55 -0.04 7.10
C PRO A 472 -2.47 0.29 8.28
N ASN A 473 -3.79 0.10 8.12
CA ASN A 473 -4.79 0.46 9.14
C ASN A 473 -4.91 -0.63 10.21
N THR A 474 -3.81 -0.85 10.92
CA THR A 474 -3.68 -1.88 11.95
C THR A 474 -2.64 -1.46 12.98
N THR A 475 -2.71 -2.01 14.17
CA THR A 475 -1.68 -1.85 15.22
C THR A 475 -0.68 -3.01 15.23
N GLU A 476 -0.96 -4.11 14.51
CA GLU A 476 -0.13 -5.29 14.45
C GLU A 476 0.08 -5.74 13.01
N GLY A 477 1.32 -6.05 12.65
CA GLY A 477 1.69 -6.41 11.27
C GLY A 477 1.58 -5.21 10.32
N ARG A 478 1.67 -5.48 9.01
CA ARG A 478 1.55 -4.45 7.97
C ARG A 478 0.63 -4.99 6.87
N HIS A 479 -0.66 -4.73 7.03
CA HIS A 479 -1.74 -5.11 6.10
C HIS A 479 -2.83 -4.05 6.12
N SER A 480 -3.84 -4.21 5.27
CA SER A 480 -4.99 -3.31 5.22
C SER A 480 -4.60 -1.87 4.88
N MET A 481 -3.88 -1.68 3.76
CA MET A 481 -3.57 -0.36 3.23
C MET A 481 -4.84 0.42 3.02
N THR A 482 -4.98 1.55 3.72
CA THR A 482 -6.21 2.34 3.78
C THR A 482 -5.89 3.82 3.55
N ILE A 483 -6.69 4.48 2.71
CA ILE A 483 -6.71 5.94 2.57
C ILE A 483 -7.80 6.48 3.49
N LYS A 484 -7.48 7.51 4.27
CA LYS A 484 -8.38 8.17 5.22
C LYS A 484 -8.45 9.65 4.91
N ALA A 485 -9.60 10.26 5.13
CA ALA A 485 -9.79 11.70 4.95
C ALA A 485 -10.25 12.37 6.26
N SER A 486 -9.68 13.54 6.53
CA SER A 486 -10.15 14.48 7.56
C SER A 486 -10.53 15.79 6.89
N LEU A 487 -11.66 16.38 7.31
CA LEU A 487 -12.21 17.63 6.78
C LEU A 487 -12.16 18.78 7.82
N ASP A 488 -11.50 18.56 8.94
CA ASP A 488 -11.43 19.44 10.08
C ASP A 488 -9.98 19.73 10.55
N GLY A 489 -9.00 19.62 9.64
CA GLY A 489 -7.60 19.88 9.99
C GLY A 489 -6.92 18.74 10.75
N GLY A 490 -7.44 17.52 10.67
CA GLY A 490 -6.85 16.33 11.27
C GLY A 490 -7.34 16.01 12.68
N TYR A 491 -8.35 16.72 13.19
CA TYR A 491 -8.95 16.43 14.49
C TYR A 491 -9.74 15.13 14.48
N THR A 492 -10.54 14.90 13.41
CA THR A 492 -11.30 13.66 13.26
C THR A 492 -11.01 12.94 11.94
N TRP A 493 -11.07 11.61 11.98
CA TRP A 493 -10.85 10.68 10.86
C TRP A 493 -12.00 9.67 10.85
N LEU A 494 -13.16 10.09 10.31
CA LEU A 494 -14.39 9.32 10.37
C LEU A 494 -14.25 7.97 9.65
N PRO A 495 -14.80 6.87 10.17
CA PRO A 495 -14.80 5.57 9.49
C PRO A 495 -15.44 5.62 8.10
N GLU A 496 -16.47 6.45 7.90
CA GLU A 496 -17.17 6.63 6.62
C GLU A 496 -16.29 7.30 5.55
N ASN A 497 -15.24 8.01 5.98
CA ASN A 497 -14.26 8.68 5.12
C ASN A 497 -12.93 7.90 5.06
N GLN A 498 -13.04 6.58 5.01
CA GLN A 498 -11.91 5.68 4.87
C GLN A 498 -12.17 4.68 3.74
N LEU A 499 -11.13 4.39 2.98
CA LEU A 499 -11.17 3.43 1.88
C LEU A 499 -10.04 2.42 2.02
N LEU A 500 -10.39 1.16 2.23
CA LEU A 500 -9.47 0.04 2.14
C LEU A 500 -9.12 -0.20 0.66
N VAL A 501 -7.85 -0.07 0.28
CA VAL A 501 -7.40 -0.28 -1.11
C VAL A 501 -6.71 -1.62 -1.32
N ASP A 502 -6.08 -2.18 -0.27
CA ASP A 502 -5.42 -3.47 -0.30
C ASP A 502 -5.47 -4.12 1.08
N SER A 503 -6.18 -5.24 1.22
CA SER A 503 -6.30 -5.98 2.49
C SER A 503 -5.10 -6.88 2.77
N GLY A 504 -4.26 -7.13 1.77
CA GLY A 504 -3.12 -8.04 1.89
C GLY A 504 -2.00 -7.49 2.76
N SER A 505 -1.10 -8.38 3.15
CA SER A 505 0.12 -8.01 3.88
C SER A 505 1.19 -7.51 2.93
N SER A 506 1.96 -6.51 3.38
CA SER A 506 3.04 -5.90 2.60
C SER A 506 4.13 -5.33 3.51
N TRP A 507 5.13 -4.64 2.95
CA TRP A 507 6.05 -3.83 3.76
C TRP A 507 5.39 -2.55 4.29
N GLY A 508 4.27 -2.10 3.67
CA GLY A 508 3.34 -1.14 4.23
C GLY A 508 3.62 0.34 3.97
N TYR A 509 4.65 0.69 3.22
CA TYR A 509 4.93 2.08 2.88
C TYR A 509 4.03 2.55 1.74
N SER A 510 3.65 3.82 1.77
CA SER A 510 2.79 4.44 0.77
C SER A 510 3.10 5.92 0.58
N CYS A 511 2.78 6.45 -0.60
CA CYS A 511 2.84 7.89 -0.87
C CYS A 511 1.66 8.33 -1.72
N LEU A 512 1.01 9.43 -1.32
CA LEU A 512 -0.14 10.04 -1.97
C LEU A 512 0.26 11.27 -2.79
N SER A 513 -0.39 11.49 -3.92
CA SER A 513 -0.34 12.75 -4.67
C SER A 513 -1.64 12.96 -5.44
N MET A 514 -2.18 14.17 -5.48
CA MET A 514 -3.30 14.46 -6.37
C MET A 514 -2.84 14.32 -7.83
N ILE A 515 -3.64 13.65 -8.64
CA ILE A 515 -3.45 13.55 -10.10
C ILE A 515 -4.11 14.75 -10.76
N ASP A 516 -5.33 15.05 -10.33
CA ASP A 516 -6.15 16.18 -10.75
C ASP A 516 -7.09 16.58 -9.59
N GLN A 517 -8.06 17.45 -9.85
CA GLN A 517 -8.97 17.98 -8.82
C GLN A 517 -9.93 16.93 -8.23
N GLU A 518 -10.09 15.76 -8.87
CA GLU A 518 -11.02 14.70 -8.45
C GLU A 518 -10.34 13.44 -7.94
N THR A 519 -9.08 13.22 -8.33
CA THR A 519 -8.42 11.92 -8.23
C THR A 519 -7.11 12.02 -7.48
N VAL A 520 -6.96 11.21 -6.46
CA VAL A 520 -5.69 10.99 -5.76
C VAL A 520 -5.02 9.72 -6.30
N GLY A 521 -3.73 9.81 -6.58
CA GLY A 521 -2.85 8.68 -6.83
C GLY A 521 -2.23 8.18 -5.53
N ILE A 522 -2.14 6.87 -5.39
CA ILE A 522 -1.38 6.21 -4.33
C ILE A 522 -0.35 5.28 -4.97
N LEU A 523 0.92 5.47 -4.65
CA LEU A 523 2.00 4.51 -4.94
C LEU A 523 2.38 3.85 -3.62
N TYR A 524 2.34 2.53 -3.56
CA TYR A 524 2.56 1.83 -2.29
C TYR A 524 3.19 0.45 -2.48
N GLU A 525 3.80 -0.04 -1.43
CA GLU A 525 4.25 -1.42 -1.32
C GLU A 525 3.02 -2.31 -1.21
N GLY A 526 2.60 -2.87 -2.35
CA GLY A 526 1.35 -3.62 -2.46
C GLY A 526 1.50 -5.09 -2.09
N SER A 527 0.36 -5.74 -1.89
CA SER A 527 0.31 -7.19 -1.65
C SER A 527 0.46 -8.03 -2.93
N VAL A 528 0.35 -7.41 -4.09
CA VAL A 528 0.37 -8.09 -5.41
C VAL A 528 1.44 -7.59 -6.36
N ALA A 529 2.07 -6.46 -6.07
CA ALA A 529 3.24 -5.92 -6.75
C ALA A 529 4.06 -5.10 -5.75
N HIS A 530 5.40 -5.03 -5.92
CA HIS A 530 6.27 -4.29 -5.01
C HIS A 530 5.95 -2.80 -5.00
N MET A 531 5.72 -2.20 -6.19
CA MET A 531 5.22 -0.84 -6.34
C MET A 531 3.88 -0.91 -7.07
N THR A 532 2.80 -0.80 -6.33
CA THR A 532 1.43 -0.77 -6.86
C THR A 532 0.96 0.68 -6.94
N PHE A 533 0.46 1.08 -8.11
CA PHE A 533 -0.19 2.38 -8.30
C PHE A 533 -1.69 2.20 -8.50
N GLN A 534 -2.48 3.05 -7.83
CA GLN A 534 -3.93 3.16 -8.05
C GLN A 534 -4.35 4.62 -8.13
N ALA A 535 -5.37 4.90 -8.94
CA ALA A 535 -5.99 6.22 -9.10
C ALA A 535 -7.42 6.17 -8.51
N ILE A 536 -7.62 6.87 -7.39
CA ILE A 536 -8.83 6.78 -6.58
C ILE A 536 -9.58 8.12 -6.62
N ASN A 537 -10.87 8.09 -6.95
CA ASN A 537 -11.70 9.28 -6.92
C ASN A 537 -11.97 9.72 -5.47
N LEU A 538 -11.88 11.01 -5.18
CA LEU A 538 -12.12 11.57 -3.83
C LEU A 538 -13.50 11.19 -3.28
N LYS A 539 -14.52 11.09 -4.13
CA LYS A 539 -15.88 10.68 -3.73
C LYS A 539 -15.96 9.22 -3.30
N ASP A 540 -15.01 8.39 -3.68
CA ASP A 540 -14.93 7.00 -3.20
C ASP A 540 -14.34 6.92 -1.77
N ILE A 541 -13.52 7.89 -1.38
CA ILE A 541 -12.93 8.00 -0.05
C ILE A 541 -13.86 8.76 0.90
N ILE A 542 -14.40 9.90 0.44
CA ILE A 542 -15.17 10.83 1.26
C ILE A 542 -16.66 10.61 1.01
N LYS A 543 -17.30 9.91 1.94
CA LYS A 543 -18.75 9.60 1.89
C LYS A 543 -19.58 10.55 2.76
N LYS A 544 -18.95 11.16 3.77
CA LYS A 544 -19.61 12.09 4.69
C LYS A 544 -18.86 13.42 4.68
N ILE A 545 -19.53 14.48 4.23
CA ILE A 545 -18.96 15.84 4.07
C ILE A 545 -19.20 16.70 5.32
N GLU A 546 -20.23 16.39 6.09
CA GLU A 546 -20.53 17.07 7.37
C GLU A 546 -20.04 16.22 8.55
N PRO A 547 -19.51 16.84 9.62
CA PRO A 547 -19.00 16.13 10.78
C PRO A 547 -20.07 15.36 11.55
#